data_4bc18ff8f42847cf2f196603194ebc26
#
_entry.id   4bc18ff8f42847cf2f196603194ebc26
#
_cell.length_a   1.000
_cell.length_b   1.000
_cell.length_c   1.000
_cell.angle_alpha   90.00
_cell.angle_beta   90.00
_cell.angle_gamma   90.00
#
_symmetry.space_group_name_H-M   'P 1'
#
loop_
_entity.id
_entity.type
_entity.pdbx_description
1 polymer ?
#
loop_
_entity_poly.entity_id
_entity_poly.type
_entity_poly.pdbx_seq_one_letter_code
_entity_poly.pdbx_strand_id
1 'polypeptide(L)'
;MKVLFVNACVREQSRTLLLARHLLSRLSAQVCEIRLEDLDLKPLTRHSLARRDDLLRQGKWEDPSLRHARQFADADCIVIAAPYWDFGFPALLKLYLEAVTVTGITFCYAEGRPKGLCNAKKLYYITTAGGPIFSDFGFSYVRSLAENLYGIREARCIRAENLDMDGADVAGILEETMEKINKEDLSLCGQERN
;
A
#
# COMPACT_ATOMS: atom_id res chain seq x y z
N MET A 1 12.03 -10.58 -8.45
CA MET A 1 11.28 -9.90 -7.39
C MET A 1 10.05 -9.23 -8.00
N LYS A 2 8.90 -9.38 -7.35
CA LYS A 2 7.61 -8.80 -7.75
C LYS A 2 7.27 -7.65 -6.82
N VAL A 3 7.21 -6.43 -7.32
CA VAL A 3 6.75 -5.26 -6.57
C VAL A 3 5.30 -4.98 -6.94
N LEU A 4 4.43 -4.94 -5.96
CA LEU A 4 3.07 -4.44 -6.14
C LEU A 4 3.04 -2.96 -5.83
N PHE A 5 2.73 -2.14 -6.82
CA PHE A 5 2.55 -0.71 -6.66
C PHE A 5 1.05 -0.36 -6.63
N VAL A 6 0.57 0.03 -5.46
CA VAL A 6 -0.81 0.46 -5.21
C VAL A 6 -0.87 1.98 -5.31
N ASN A 7 -1.45 2.47 -6.39
CA ASN A 7 -1.53 3.90 -6.69
C ASN A 7 -2.94 4.42 -6.35
N ALA A 8 -3.04 5.18 -5.24
CA ALA A 8 -4.26 5.87 -4.80
C ALA A 8 -4.28 7.37 -5.19
N CYS A 9 -3.38 7.80 -6.07
CA CYS A 9 -3.29 9.18 -6.52
C CYS A 9 -4.22 9.40 -7.70
N VAL A 10 -5.17 10.32 -7.56
CA VAL A 10 -6.17 10.64 -8.60
C VAL A 10 -5.88 11.94 -9.36
N ARG A 11 -4.89 12.73 -8.93
CA ARG A 11 -4.49 13.96 -9.64
C ARG A 11 -3.44 13.63 -10.68
N GLU A 12 -3.56 14.17 -11.90
CA GLU A 12 -2.58 14.00 -12.97
C GLU A 12 -1.16 14.44 -12.55
N GLN A 13 -1.05 15.58 -11.88
CA GLN A 13 0.22 16.13 -11.40
C GLN A 13 0.41 15.81 -9.90
N SER A 14 0.27 14.54 -9.52
CA SER A 14 0.41 14.13 -8.13
C SER A 14 1.87 14.14 -7.68
N ARG A 15 2.19 14.98 -6.70
CA ARG A 15 3.51 15.01 -6.04
C ARG A 15 3.81 13.70 -5.32
N THR A 16 2.80 13.06 -4.74
CA THR A 16 2.91 11.73 -4.13
C THR A 16 3.31 10.69 -5.15
N LEU A 17 2.68 10.70 -6.33
CA LEU A 17 3.01 9.79 -7.42
C LEU A 17 4.44 10.03 -7.94
N LEU A 18 4.88 11.28 -8.03
CA LEU A 18 6.24 11.63 -8.42
C LEU A 18 7.28 10.98 -7.50
N LEU A 19 7.11 11.11 -6.18
CA LEU A 19 8.00 10.49 -5.19
C LEU A 19 7.95 8.96 -5.25
N ALA A 20 6.75 8.38 -5.43
CA ALA A 20 6.60 6.94 -5.56
C ALA A 20 7.32 6.39 -6.80
N ARG A 21 7.20 7.06 -7.94
CA ARG A 21 7.93 6.67 -9.17
C ARG A 21 9.44 6.81 -9.02
N HIS A 22 9.91 7.80 -8.26
CA HIS A 22 11.32 7.93 -7.94
C HIS A 22 11.82 6.74 -7.09
N LEU A 23 11.07 6.30 -6.07
CA LEU A 23 11.40 5.10 -5.32
C LEU A 23 11.42 3.86 -6.22
N LEU A 24 10.38 3.68 -7.04
CA LEU A 24 10.25 2.53 -7.93
C LEU A 24 11.37 2.43 -8.97
N SER A 25 11.88 3.56 -9.47
CA SER A 25 12.99 3.59 -10.43
C SER A 25 14.30 3.05 -9.86
N ARG A 26 14.44 3.01 -8.54
CA ARG A 26 15.62 2.46 -7.85
C ARG A 26 15.50 0.96 -7.55
N LEU A 27 14.34 0.37 -7.77
CA LEU A 27 14.11 -1.06 -7.53
C LEU A 27 14.41 -1.86 -8.80
N SER A 28 15.36 -2.79 -8.74
CA SER A 28 15.60 -3.76 -9.80
C SER A 28 14.55 -4.87 -9.75
N ALA A 29 13.32 -4.56 -10.17
CA ALA A 29 12.16 -5.43 -9.96
C ALA A 29 11.13 -5.32 -11.10
N GLN A 30 10.33 -6.38 -11.23
CA GLN A 30 9.11 -6.32 -12.01
C GLN A 30 8.03 -5.59 -11.18
N VAL A 31 7.68 -4.38 -11.61
CA VAL A 31 6.62 -3.59 -10.97
C VAL A 31 5.28 -3.89 -11.62
N CYS A 32 4.30 -4.28 -10.81
CA CYS A 32 2.90 -4.35 -11.21
C CYS A 32 2.15 -3.18 -10.57
N GLU A 33 1.76 -2.20 -11.36
CA GLU A 33 0.97 -1.06 -10.88
C GLU A 33 -0.51 -1.39 -10.90
N ILE A 34 -1.19 -1.06 -9.80
CA ILE A 34 -2.65 -1.02 -9.68
C ILE A 34 -3.05 0.44 -9.43
N ARG A 35 -3.68 1.07 -10.42
CA ARG A 35 -4.32 2.37 -10.24
C ARG A 35 -5.71 2.16 -9.67
N LEU A 36 -5.93 2.64 -8.45
CA LEU A 36 -7.20 2.37 -7.75
C LEU A 36 -8.40 3.05 -8.41
N GLU A 37 -8.19 4.16 -9.10
CA GLU A 37 -9.25 4.85 -9.84
C GLU A 37 -9.78 4.06 -11.05
N ASP A 38 -8.97 3.13 -11.59
CA ASP A 38 -9.37 2.28 -12.72
C ASP A 38 -10.12 1.01 -12.26
N LEU A 39 -10.24 0.79 -10.95
CA LEU A 39 -10.92 -0.36 -10.39
C LEU A 39 -12.37 -0.04 -10.02
N ASP A 40 -13.30 -0.95 -10.31
CA ASP A 40 -14.68 -0.90 -9.80
C ASP A 40 -14.75 -1.35 -8.33
N LEU A 41 -14.04 -0.60 -7.45
CA LEU A 41 -14.05 -0.88 -6.02
C LEU A 41 -15.37 -0.43 -5.39
N LYS A 42 -15.97 -1.33 -4.62
CA LYS A 42 -17.24 -1.06 -3.90
C LYS A 42 -17.10 -1.39 -2.42
N PRO A 43 -17.80 -0.67 -1.55
CA PRO A 43 -17.88 -1.05 -0.15
C PRO A 43 -18.41 -2.46 0.01
N LEU A 44 -17.92 -3.18 1.01
CA LEU A 44 -18.46 -4.48 1.35
C LEU A 44 -19.89 -4.35 1.85
N THR A 45 -20.79 -5.11 1.24
CA THR A 45 -22.19 -5.24 1.64
C THR A 45 -22.41 -6.62 2.26
N ARG A 46 -23.55 -6.83 2.92
CA ARG A 46 -23.96 -8.15 3.40
C ARG A 46 -23.88 -9.20 2.30
N HIS A 47 -24.35 -8.86 1.10
CA HIS A 47 -24.41 -9.80 -0.03
C HIS A 47 -22.99 -10.12 -0.57
N SER A 48 -22.14 -9.09 -0.80
CA SER A 48 -20.78 -9.31 -1.31
C SER A 48 -19.91 -10.05 -0.30
N LEU A 49 -20.08 -9.78 1.00
CA LEU A 49 -19.38 -10.48 2.07
C LEU A 49 -19.81 -11.97 2.11
N ALA A 50 -21.11 -12.25 2.12
CA ALA A 50 -21.61 -13.62 2.13
C ALA A 50 -21.14 -14.41 0.90
N ARG A 51 -21.15 -13.79 -0.29
CA ARG A 51 -20.59 -14.41 -1.51
C ARG A 51 -19.10 -14.74 -1.36
N ARG A 52 -18.30 -13.81 -0.83
CA ARG A 52 -16.88 -14.05 -0.57
C ARG A 52 -16.66 -15.23 0.36
N ASP A 53 -17.42 -15.28 1.46
CA ASP A 53 -17.32 -16.38 2.44
C ASP A 53 -17.74 -17.72 1.84
N ASP A 54 -18.72 -17.73 0.93
CA ASP A 54 -19.13 -18.92 0.20
C ASP A 54 -18.04 -19.44 -0.73
N LEU A 55 -17.36 -18.56 -1.46
CA LEU A 55 -16.24 -18.92 -2.32
C LEU A 55 -15.11 -19.56 -1.50
N LEU A 56 -14.75 -18.94 -0.37
CA LEU A 56 -13.70 -19.45 0.52
C LEU A 56 -14.05 -20.82 1.09
N ARG A 57 -15.29 -21.02 1.56
CA ARG A 57 -15.78 -22.32 2.06
C ARG A 57 -15.78 -23.44 1.00
N GLN A 58 -16.01 -23.06 -0.26
CA GLN A 58 -15.99 -23.98 -1.40
C GLN A 58 -14.57 -24.23 -1.95
N GLY A 59 -13.53 -23.63 -1.37
CA GLY A 59 -12.15 -23.73 -1.87
C GLY A 59 -11.92 -23.06 -3.21
N LYS A 60 -12.77 -22.13 -3.63
CA LYS A 60 -12.67 -21.41 -4.92
C LYS A 60 -11.72 -20.22 -4.81
N TRP A 61 -10.49 -20.49 -4.41
CA TRP A 61 -9.45 -19.47 -4.18
C TRP A 61 -9.09 -18.70 -5.45
N GLU A 62 -9.27 -19.29 -6.64
CA GLU A 62 -8.94 -18.70 -7.93
C GLU A 62 -10.06 -17.81 -8.51
N ASP A 63 -11.18 -17.63 -7.80
CA ASP A 63 -12.26 -16.77 -8.28
C ASP A 63 -11.72 -15.36 -8.62
N PRO A 64 -12.12 -14.77 -9.76
CA PRO A 64 -11.64 -13.45 -10.18
C PRO A 64 -11.86 -12.34 -9.16
N SER A 65 -12.90 -12.42 -8.33
CA SER A 65 -13.17 -11.43 -7.27
C SER A 65 -12.11 -11.42 -6.16
N LEU A 66 -11.33 -12.50 -6.01
CA LEU A 66 -10.26 -12.64 -5.04
C LEU A 66 -8.86 -12.29 -5.62
N ARG A 67 -8.79 -11.92 -6.91
CA ARG A 67 -7.51 -11.69 -7.60
C ARG A 67 -6.61 -10.67 -6.92
N HIS A 68 -7.19 -9.57 -6.41
CA HIS A 68 -6.40 -8.51 -5.76
C HIS A 68 -5.82 -8.96 -4.42
N ALA A 69 -6.57 -9.79 -3.66
CA ALA A 69 -6.06 -10.36 -2.42
C ALA A 69 -4.88 -11.30 -2.68
N ARG A 70 -4.99 -12.18 -3.71
CA ARG A 70 -3.87 -13.05 -4.11
C ARG A 70 -2.67 -12.25 -4.60
N GLN A 71 -2.90 -11.26 -5.47
CA GLN A 71 -1.83 -10.41 -5.98
C GLN A 71 -1.10 -9.67 -4.85
N PHE A 72 -1.85 -9.20 -3.84
CA PHE A 72 -1.29 -8.56 -2.66
C PHE A 72 -0.46 -9.55 -1.82
N ALA A 73 -0.98 -10.76 -1.61
CA ALA A 73 -0.29 -11.81 -0.85
C ALA A 73 0.98 -12.32 -1.55
N ASP A 74 0.99 -12.37 -2.89
CA ASP A 74 2.09 -12.91 -3.69
C ASP A 74 3.23 -11.92 -3.95
N ALA A 75 3.04 -10.65 -3.64
CA ALA A 75 4.07 -9.63 -3.83
C ALA A 75 5.25 -9.81 -2.86
N ASP A 76 6.47 -9.61 -3.34
CA ASP A 76 7.68 -9.63 -2.51
C ASP A 76 7.90 -8.31 -1.75
N CYS A 77 7.42 -7.20 -2.34
CA CYS A 77 7.44 -5.86 -1.77
C CYS A 77 6.17 -5.10 -2.19
N ILE A 78 5.66 -4.26 -1.30
CA ILE A 78 4.47 -3.44 -1.55
C ILE A 78 4.85 -1.98 -1.46
N VAL A 79 4.46 -1.20 -2.46
CA VAL A 79 4.60 0.26 -2.47
C VAL A 79 3.20 0.86 -2.57
N ILE A 80 2.82 1.69 -1.63
CA ILE A 80 1.53 2.41 -1.62
C ILE A 80 1.80 3.90 -1.78
N ALA A 81 1.25 4.52 -2.82
CA ALA A 81 1.23 5.96 -2.97
C ALA A 81 -0.17 6.50 -2.65
N ALA A 82 -0.28 7.24 -1.56
CA ALA A 82 -1.54 7.80 -1.10
C ALA A 82 -1.35 9.23 -0.56
N PRO A 83 -1.94 10.26 -1.18
CA PRO A 83 -1.87 11.62 -0.67
C PRO A 83 -2.55 11.70 0.71
N TYR A 84 -2.07 12.62 1.54
CA TYR A 84 -2.64 12.89 2.85
C TYR A 84 -3.92 13.73 2.69
N TRP A 85 -5.06 13.10 2.86
CA TRP A 85 -6.37 13.72 2.80
C TRP A 85 -7.12 13.49 4.12
N ASP A 86 -7.71 14.55 4.66
CA ASP A 86 -8.62 14.49 5.81
C ASP A 86 -8.02 13.70 7.00
N PHE A 87 -6.75 13.99 7.33
CA PHE A 87 -5.94 13.30 8.34
C PHE A 87 -5.63 11.82 8.05
N GLY A 88 -5.95 11.33 6.85
CA GLY A 88 -5.77 9.94 6.45
C GLY A 88 -5.29 9.79 5.01
N PHE A 89 -6.04 9.03 4.22
CA PHE A 89 -5.77 8.72 2.81
C PHE A 89 -7.08 8.67 2.01
N PRO A 90 -7.03 8.70 0.66
CA PRO A 90 -8.22 8.63 -0.18
C PRO A 90 -9.08 7.39 0.11
N ALA A 91 -10.40 7.53 0.07
CA ALA A 91 -11.36 6.45 0.32
C ALA A 91 -11.13 5.21 -0.56
N LEU A 92 -10.63 5.41 -1.79
CA LEU A 92 -10.25 4.31 -2.69
C LEU A 92 -9.24 3.35 -2.07
N LEU A 93 -8.26 3.87 -1.30
CA LEU A 93 -7.30 3.01 -0.61
C LEU A 93 -7.97 2.20 0.49
N LYS A 94 -8.93 2.77 1.22
CA LYS A 94 -9.70 2.02 2.23
C LYS A 94 -10.48 0.87 1.59
N LEU A 95 -11.17 1.13 0.49
CA LEU A 95 -11.91 0.11 -0.26
C LEU A 95 -10.98 -1.01 -0.75
N TYR A 96 -9.81 -0.64 -1.26
CA TYR A 96 -8.81 -1.62 -1.71
C TYR A 96 -8.31 -2.48 -0.54
N LEU A 97 -7.96 -1.86 0.60
CA LEU A 97 -7.51 -2.59 1.78
C LEU A 97 -8.58 -3.55 2.30
N GLU A 98 -9.87 -3.19 2.26
CA GLU A 98 -10.98 -4.11 2.58
C GLU A 98 -11.09 -5.26 1.58
N ALA A 99 -10.88 -4.99 0.29
CA ALA A 99 -10.94 -6.00 -0.75
C ALA A 99 -9.79 -7.02 -0.65
N VAL A 100 -8.60 -6.60 -0.23
CA VAL A 100 -7.43 -7.50 -0.10
C VAL A 100 -7.32 -8.16 1.26
N THR A 101 -8.00 -7.66 2.29
CA THR A 101 -8.02 -8.28 3.63
C THR A 101 -8.96 -9.48 3.62
N VAL A 102 -8.43 -10.64 3.26
CA VAL A 102 -9.20 -11.89 3.09
C VAL A 102 -8.59 -13.02 3.89
N THR A 103 -9.38 -13.59 4.80
CA THR A 103 -8.98 -14.75 5.59
C THR A 103 -8.64 -15.95 4.69
N GLY A 104 -7.51 -16.59 4.94
CA GLY A 104 -6.99 -17.70 4.14
C GLY A 104 -6.16 -17.27 2.93
N ILE A 105 -6.09 -15.96 2.60
CA ILE A 105 -5.27 -15.42 1.50
C ILE A 105 -4.19 -14.49 2.03
N THR A 106 -4.56 -13.38 2.68
CA THR A 106 -3.60 -12.41 3.21
C THR A 106 -3.28 -12.62 4.68
N PHE A 107 -4.16 -13.27 5.40
CA PHE A 107 -3.95 -13.66 6.80
C PHE A 107 -4.83 -14.87 7.17
N CYS A 108 -4.56 -15.51 8.31
CA CYS A 108 -5.44 -16.49 8.94
C CYS A 108 -5.44 -16.29 10.47
N TYR A 109 -6.30 -17.03 11.15
CA TYR A 109 -6.21 -17.14 12.61
C TYR A 109 -5.54 -18.47 12.98
N ALA A 110 -4.49 -18.39 13.77
CA ALA A 110 -3.79 -19.54 14.33
C ALA A 110 -3.53 -19.30 15.81
N GLU A 111 -3.81 -20.25 16.64
CA GLU A 111 -3.60 -20.18 18.12
C GLU A 111 -4.26 -18.94 18.75
N GLY A 112 -5.45 -18.58 18.28
CA GLY A 112 -6.23 -17.43 18.78
C GLY A 112 -5.69 -16.06 18.36
N ARG A 113 -4.73 -15.98 17.43
CA ARG A 113 -4.13 -14.74 16.96
C ARG A 113 -4.12 -14.65 15.42
N PRO A 114 -4.13 -13.44 14.86
CA PRO A 114 -3.87 -13.26 13.44
C PRO A 114 -2.45 -13.74 13.09
N LYS A 115 -2.34 -14.46 11.98
CA LYS A 115 -1.08 -14.88 11.36
C LYS A 115 -1.09 -14.42 9.91
N GLY A 116 -0.14 -13.59 9.53
CA GLY A 116 0.00 -13.09 8.17
C GLY A 116 0.44 -14.18 7.19
N LEU A 117 -0.08 -14.10 5.99
CA LEU A 117 0.18 -15.03 4.90
C LEU A 117 0.85 -14.35 3.70
N CYS A 118 1.07 -13.02 3.76
CA CYS A 118 1.72 -12.30 2.66
C CYS A 118 3.22 -12.61 2.57
N ASN A 119 3.72 -12.68 1.34
CA ASN A 119 5.14 -12.91 1.06
C ASN A 119 5.99 -11.68 1.30
N ALA A 120 5.41 -10.47 1.14
CA ALA A 120 6.14 -9.21 1.28
C ALA A 120 6.85 -9.11 2.63
N LYS A 121 8.10 -8.67 2.58
CA LYS A 121 8.91 -8.41 3.80
C LYS A 121 8.92 -6.94 4.17
N LYS A 122 8.67 -6.08 3.18
CA LYS A 122 8.71 -4.63 3.33
C LYS A 122 7.53 -3.97 2.61
N LEU A 123 7.01 -2.93 3.24
CA LEU A 123 5.99 -2.05 2.68
C LEU A 123 6.49 -0.60 2.76
N TYR A 124 6.45 0.09 1.63
CA TYR A 124 6.65 1.54 1.57
C TYR A 124 5.32 2.26 1.43
N TYR A 125 5.09 3.24 2.26
CA TYR A 125 3.96 4.15 2.18
C TYR A 125 4.47 5.54 1.84
N ILE A 126 4.12 6.05 0.67
CA ILE A 126 4.54 7.37 0.18
C ILE A 126 3.34 8.30 0.28
N THR A 127 3.55 9.45 0.93
CA THR A 127 2.49 10.44 1.11
C THR A 127 3.02 11.85 0.96
N THR A 128 2.14 12.76 0.56
CA THR A 128 2.42 14.21 0.54
C THR A 128 1.24 14.96 1.11
N ALA A 129 1.53 16.04 1.84
CA ALA A 129 0.54 16.91 2.45
C ALA A 129 0.78 18.37 2.08
N GLY A 130 -0.30 19.12 1.89
CA GLY A 130 -0.24 20.56 1.67
C GLY A 130 0.26 21.33 2.88
N GLY A 131 -0.16 20.92 4.08
CA GLY A 131 0.30 21.43 5.37
C GLY A 131 1.06 20.39 6.18
N PRO A 132 1.27 20.62 7.50
CA PRO A 132 1.89 19.64 8.38
C PRO A 132 0.96 18.46 8.66
N ILE A 133 1.54 17.28 8.86
CA ILE A 133 0.80 16.08 9.26
C ILE A 133 0.70 16.04 10.77
N PHE A 134 -0.41 16.55 11.32
CA PHE A 134 -0.67 16.57 12.77
C PHE A 134 -1.06 15.20 13.33
N SER A 135 -1.74 14.39 12.52
CA SER A 135 -2.25 13.08 12.93
C SER A 135 -1.94 12.06 11.84
N ASP A 136 -1.26 11.01 12.22
CA ASP A 136 -0.81 9.97 11.28
C ASP A 136 -1.81 8.80 11.25
N PHE A 137 -3.08 9.09 10.94
CA PHE A 137 -4.09 8.03 10.77
C PHE A 137 -3.94 7.28 9.45
N GLY A 138 -3.21 7.84 8.49
CA GLY A 138 -2.95 7.21 7.22
C GLY A 138 -1.92 6.08 7.33
N PHE A 139 -0.67 6.43 7.58
CA PHE A 139 0.41 5.47 7.68
C PHE A 139 0.26 4.53 8.87
N SER A 140 -0.10 5.04 10.05
CA SER A 140 -0.29 4.21 11.24
C SER A 140 -1.34 3.12 11.03
N TYR A 141 -2.42 3.42 10.31
CA TYR A 141 -3.43 2.42 9.93
C TYR A 141 -2.85 1.34 9.02
N VAL A 142 -2.18 1.74 7.93
CA VAL A 142 -1.56 0.81 6.97
C VAL A 142 -0.48 -0.04 7.64
N ARG A 143 0.36 0.58 8.48
CA ARG A 143 1.39 -0.10 9.26
C ARG A 143 0.79 -1.14 10.20
N SER A 144 -0.31 -0.80 10.89
CA SER A 144 -0.99 -1.74 11.78
C SER A 144 -1.51 -2.97 11.03
N LEU A 145 -2.08 -2.80 9.83
CA LEU A 145 -2.47 -3.92 8.97
C LEU A 145 -1.26 -4.74 8.52
N ALA A 146 -0.20 -4.07 8.05
CA ALA A 146 1.01 -4.72 7.57
C ALA A 146 1.64 -5.61 8.64
N GLU A 147 1.93 -5.05 9.82
CA GLU A 147 2.68 -5.72 10.88
C GLU A 147 1.82 -6.75 11.63
N ASN A 148 0.57 -6.41 11.97
CA ASN A 148 -0.25 -7.24 12.86
C ASN A 148 -1.20 -8.20 12.13
N LEU A 149 -1.48 -7.96 10.85
CA LEU A 149 -2.42 -8.78 10.10
C LEU A 149 -1.78 -9.49 8.91
N TYR A 150 -1.01 -8.78 8.07
CA TYR A 150 -0.44 -9.37 6.85
C TYR A 150 0.90 -10.07 7.07
N GLY A 151 1.57 -9.85 8.21
CA GLY A 151 2.88 -10.43 8.52
C GLY A 151 4.05 -9.75 7.81
N ILE A 152 3.86 -8.53 7.34
CA ILE A 152 4.91 -7.70 6.72
C ILE A 152 5.71 -7.06 7.84
N ARG A 153 6.98 -7.44 7.97
CA ARG A 153 7.80 -7.11 9.15
C ARG A 153 8.23 -5.65 9.22
N GLU A 154 8.33 -4.99 8.09
CA GLU A 154 8.84 -3.63 8.00
C GLU A 154 7.92 -2.77 7.15
N ALA A 155 7.32 -1.76 7.78
CA ALA A 155 6.58 -0.70 7.11
C ALA A 155 7.34 0.63 7.25
N ARG A 156 7.61 1.30 6.13
CA ARG A 156 8.32 2.59 6.06
C ARG A 156 7.43 3.67 5.46
N CYS A 157 7.43 4.85 6.09
CA CYS A 157 6.77 6.03 5.58
C CYS A 157 7.79 6.99 4.97
N ILE A 158 7.53 7.40 3.73
CA ILE A 158 8.23 8.50 3.06
C ILE A 158 7.21 9.61 2.87
N ARG A 159 7.49 10.78 3.41
CA ARG A 159 6.55 11.90 3.41
C ARG A 159 7.21 13.23 3.06
N ALA A 160 6.47 14.06 2.32
CA ALA A 160 6.77 15.47 2.11
C ALA A 160 5.57 16.29 2.59
N GLU A 161 5.85 17.27 3.44
CA GLU A 161 4.85 18.11 4.11
C GLU A 161 5.01 19.58 3.70
N ASN A 162 4.00 20.40 4.00
CA ASN A 162 4.00 21.85 3.79
C ASN A 162 4.08 22.29 2.32
N LEU A 163 3.58 21.46 1.40
CA LEU A 163 3.71 21.69 -0.04
C LEU A 163 2.75 22.77 -0.59
N ASP A 164 1.74 23.19 0.18
CA ASP A 164 0.78 24.24 -0.21
C ASP A 164 0.82 25.43 0.77
N MET A 165 1.87 25.53 1.61
CA MET A 165 2.05 26.67 2.51
C MET A 165 2.55 27.90 1.73
N ASP A 166 2.13 29.09 2.17
CA ASP A 166 2.57 30.33 1.55
C ASP A 166 4.10 30.46 1.57
N GLY A 167 4.70 30.70 0.42
CA GLY A 167 6.16 30.84 0.29
C GLY A 167 6.94 29.50 0.32
N ALA A 168 6.26 28.35 0.29
CA ALA A 168 6.92 27.05 0.29
C ALA A 168 7.82 26.85 -0.95
N ASP A 169 9.06 26.47 -0.72
CA ASP A 169 9.93 25.92 -1.78
C ASP A 169 9.57 24.47 -2.08
N VAL A 170 8.49 24.30 -2.86
CA VAL A 170 7.97 22.96 -3.23
C VAL A 170 9.03 22.11 -3.92
N ALA A 171 9.83 22.72 -4.80
CA ALA A 171 10.86 22.01 -5.53
C ALA A 171 11.95 21.49 -4.58
N GLY A 172 12.45 22.34 -3.69
CA GLY A 172 13.45 21.96 -2.69
C GLY A 172 12.95 20.87 -1.72
N ILE A 173 11.68 20.98 -1.25
CA ILE A 173 11.08 19.96 -0.37
C ILE A 173 11.01 18.59 -1.08
N LEU A 174 10.61 18.57 -2.34
CA LEU A 174 10.54 17.31 -3.11
C LEU A 174 11.93 16.74 -3.39
N GLU A 175 12.90 17.59 -3.72
CA GLU A 175 14.29 17.18 -3.96
C GLU A 175 14.92 16.58 -2.69
N GLU A 176 14.77 17.25 -1.52
CA GLU A 176 15.22 16.72 -0.24
C GLU A 176 14.58 15.35 0.07
N THR A 177 13.30 15.20 -0.25
CA THR A 177 12.58 13.93 -0.05
C THR A 177 13.10 12.85 -1.00
N MET A 178 13.43 13.17 -2.26
CA MET A 178 14.06 12.25 -3.19
C MET A 178 15.46 11.85 -2.73
N GLU A 179 16.23 12.77 -2.13
CA GLU A 179 17.52 12.43 -1.52
C GLU A 179 17.37 11.45 -0.33
N LYS A 180 16.32 11.60 0.48
CA LYS A 180 15.99 10.63 1.54
C LYS A 180 15.68 9.26 0.94
N ILE A 181 14.89 9.21 -0.15
CA ILE A 181 14.62 7.98 -0.90
C ILE A 181 15.92 7.37 -1.41
N ASN A 182 16.89 8.19 -1.88
CA ASN A 182 18.18 7.71 -2.38
C ASN A 182 19.03 7.05 -1.31
N LYS A 183 18.79 7.35 -0.04
CA LYS A 183 19.49 6.77 1.12
C LYS A 183 18.76 5.56 1.72
N GLU A 184 17.53 5.25 1.24
CA GLU A 184 16.79 4.09 1.72
C GLU A 184 17.52 2.78 1.38
N ASP A 185 17.58 1.90 2.37
CA ASP A 185 18.02 0.52 2.16
C ASP A 185 16.92 -0.28 1.46
N LEU A 186 17.14 -0.62 0.20
CA LEU A 186 16.23 -1.37 -0.65
C LEU A 186 16.57 -2.87 -0.68
N SER A 187 17.51 -3.35 0.11
CA SER A 187 18.02 -4.72 0.09
C SER A 187 16.96 -5.78 0.34
N LEU A 188 16.01 -5.51 1.25
CA LEU A 188 14.89 -6.44 1.52
C LEU A 188 13.86 -6.51 0.40
N CYS A 189 13.90 -5.56 -0.52
CA CYS A 189 13.08 -5.59 -1.75
C CYS A 189 13.85 -6.23 -2.90
N GLY A 190 15.02 -6.81 -2.71
CA GLY A 190 15.86 -7.28 -3.81
C GLY A 190 16.84 -8.41 -3.49
N GLN A 191 16.85 -8.97 -2.29
CA GLN A 191 17.72 -10.13 -2.02
C GLN A 191 17.05 -11.44 -2.39
N GLU A 192 17.72 -12.17 -3.27
CA GLU A 192 17.45 -13.56 -3.57
C GLU A 192 17.49 -14.40 -2.28
N ARG A 193 16.56 -15.32 -2.19
CA ARG A 193 16.63 -16.40 -1.19
C ARG A 193 17.79 -17.31 -1.59
N ASN A 194 18.85 -17.38 -0.79
CA ASN A 194 19.70 -18.53 -0.75
C ASN A 194 18.99 -19.69 -0.09
#